data_7647ce94ded15ba0b94c18895f891e2c
#
_entry.id   7647ce94ded15ba0b94c18895f891e2c
#
_cell.length_a   1.000
_cell.length_b   1.000
_cell.length_c   1.000
_cell.angle_alpha   90.00
_cell.angle_beta   90.00
_cell.angle_gamma   90.00
#
_symmetry.space_group_name_H-M   'P 1'
#
loop_
_entity.id
_entity.type
_entity.pdbx_description
1 polymer ?
#
loop_
_entity_poly.entity_id
_entity_poly.type
_entity_poly.pdbx_seq_one_letter_code
_entity_poly.pdbx_strand_id
1 'polypeptide(L)'
;MEKLREESEMAFIHPIVILLAILSGVYTGYLGWKRFQFRRGHGSASDFPWQKHIQWGKRFYILLWIGCFIGVGGLFYMKGEIFTSGFHAYLAVLILLLFSIGVTLGGNLSKGKGTNRLALIHMVINYSAFVFVLIQMGLGVIFLTFFL
;
A
#
# COMPACT_ATOMS: atom_id res chain seq x y z
N MET A 1 -33.06 -6.69 9.47
CA MET A 1 -32.21 -5.83 10.31
C MET A 1 -30.85 -6.44 10.60
N GLU A 2 -30.76 -7.73 10.96
CA GLU A 2 -29.51 -8.43 11.25
C GLU A 2 -28.57 -8.46 10.01
N LYS A 3 -29.08 -8.84 8.84
CA LYS A 3 -28.31 -8.85 7.59
C LYS A 3 -27.71 -7.48 7.23
N LEU A 4 -28.48 -6.40 7.39
CA LEU A 4 -27.99 -5.03 7.11
C LEU A 4 -26.87 -4.61 8.07
N ARG A 5 -26.95 -5.07 9.32
CA ARG A 5 -25.89 -4.83 10.31
C ARG A 5 -24.62 -5.59 9.95
N GLU A 6 -24.72 -6.87 9.58
CA GLU A 6 -23.59 -7.68 9.13
C GLU A 6 -22.92 -7.10 7.89
N GLU A 7 -23.70 -6.66 6.90
CA GLU A 7 -23.18 -6.00 5.70
C GLU A 7 -22.43 -4.71 6.04
N SER A 8 -22.95 -3.89 6.96
CA SER A 8 -22.29 -2.67 7.40
C SER A 8 -20.99 -2.95 8.18
N GLU A 9 -20.99 -3.93 9.08
CA GLU A 9 -19.78 -4.31 9.83
C GLU A 9 -18.68 -4.82 8.90
N MET A 10 -19.02 -5.66 7.92
CA MET A 10 -18.05 -6.15 6.93
C MET A 10 -17.49 -5.04 6.04
N ALA A 11 -18.30 -4.04 5.69
CA ALA A 11 -17.86 -2.93 4.87
C ALA A 11 -16.75 -2.09 5.53
N PHE A 12 -16.68 -2.04 6.88
CA PHE A 12 -15.64 -1.32 7.61
C PHE A 12 -14.35 -2.10 7.80
N ILE A 13 -14.33 -3.42 7.66
CA ILE A 13 -13.13 -4.23 7.86
C ILE A 13 -12.06 -3.88 6.82
N HIS A 14 -12.44 -3.76 5.55
CA HIS A 14 -11.53 -3.38 4.46
C HIS A 14 -10.80 -2.04 4.73
N PRO A 15 -11.49 -0.90 4.97
CA PRO A 15 -10.81 0.37 5.22
C PRO A 15 -9.94 0.36 6.47
N ILE A 16 -10.30 -0.39 7.53
CA ILE A 16 -9.45 -0.52 8.72
C ILE A 16 -8.13 -1.22 8.39
N VAL A 17 -8.19 -2.35 7.67
CA VAL A 17 -6.97 -3.09 7.27
C VAL A 17 -6.11 -2.24 6.33
N ILE A 18 -6.72 -1.52 5.39
CA ILE A 18 -6.00 -0.59 4.50
C ILE A 18 -5.37 0.55 5.30
N LEU A 19 -6.02 1.10 6.31
CA LEU A 19 -5.44 2.13 7.17
C LEU A 19 -4.18 1.62 7.90
N LEU A 20 -4.22 0.40 8.45
CA LEU A 20 -3.05 -0.24 9.06
C LEU A 20 -1.92 -0.46 8.05
N ALA A 21 -2.25 -0.86 6.82
CA ALA A 21 -1.29 -0.95 5.73
C ALA A 21 -0.66 0.42 5.45
N ILE A 22 -1.44 1.48 5.30
CA ILE A 22 -0.96 2.83 5.02
C ILE A 22 -0.02 3.33 6.12
N LEU A 23 -0.37 3.17 7.39
CA LEU A 23 0.50 3.54 8.52
C LEU A 23 1.85 2.83 8.47
N SER A 24 1.83 1.51 8.17
CA SER A 24 3.05 0.72 7.98
C SER A 24 3.86 1.21 6.78
N GLY A 25 3.19 1.59 5.69
CA GLY A 25 3.79 2.10 4.46
C GLY A 25 4.42 3.48 4.64
N VAL A 26 3.74 4.39 5.33
CA VAL A 26 4.27 5.74 5.68
C VAL A 26 5.55 5.60 6.50
N TYR A 27 5.54 4.72 7.50
CA TYR A 27 6.75 4.48 8.29
C TYR A 27 7.88 3.87 7.44
N THR A 28 7.56 2.95 6.53
CA THR A 28 8.53 2.39 5.57
C THR A 28 9.11 3.49 4.66
N GLY A 29 8.25 4.37 4.13
CA GLY A 29 8.65 5.51 3.32
C GLY A 29 9.57 6.48 4.07
N TYR A 30 9.24 6.79 5.33
CA TYR A 30 10.09 7.60 6.20
C TYR A 30 11.49 7.00 6.39
N LEU A 31 11.57 5.69 6.64
CA LEU A 31 12.86 5.01 6.74
C LEU A 31 13.65 5.07 5.41
N GLY A 32 12.95 4.88 4.27
CA GLY A 32 13.56 5.02 2.94
C GLY A 32 14.07 6.44 2.65
N TRP A 33 13.36 7.46 3.11
CA TRP A 33 13.77 8.86 3.01
C TRP A 33 15.10 9.14 3.73
N LYS A 34 15.32 8.56 4.90
CA LYS A 34 16.60 8.66 5.63
C LYS A 34 17.77 8.15 4.76
N ARG A 35 17.58 7.06 4.02
CA ARG A 35 18.58 6.55 3.06
C ARG A 35 18.88 7.55 1.96
N PHE A 36 17.85 8.19 1.42
CA PHE A 36 18.01 9.22 0.39
C PHE A 36 18.77 10.43 0.88
N GLN A 37 18.47 10.93 2.10
CA GLN A 37 19.20 12.02 2.74
C GLN A 37 20.68 11.69 2.93
N PHE A 38 21.00 10.50 3.46
CA PHE A 38 22.38 10.04 3.61
C PHE A 38 23.15 10.07 2.29
N ARG A 39 22.54 9.61 1.19
CA ARG A 39 23.17 9.63 -0.14
C ARG A 39 23.44 11.03 -0.68
N ARG A 40 22.75 12.04 -0.19
CA ARG A 40 22.96 13.46 -0.52
C ARG A 40 23.98 14.15 0.41
N GLY A 41 24.67 13.42 1.25
CA GLY A 41 25.63 13.95 2.21
C GLY A 41 25.00 14.50 3.49
N HIS A 42 23.71 14.22 3.74
CA HIS A 42 23.01 14.62 4.95
C HIS A 42 22.78 13.41 5.85
N GLY A 43 23.33 13.41 7.05
CA GLY A 43 23.20 12.33 8.03
C GLY A 43 24.26 11.23 7.91
N SER A 44 24.15 10.22 8.76
CA SER A 44 25.08 9.08 8.85
C SER A 44 24.48 7.80 8.21
N ALA A 45 25.35 6.89 7.77
CA ALA A 45 24.93 5.57 7.29
C ALA A 45 24.18 4.76 8.36
N SER A 46 24.51 4.99 9.65
CA SER A 46 23.83 4.40 10.80
C SER A 46 22.38 4.85 10.96
N ASP A 47 22.00 5.98 10.38
CA ASP A 47 20.66 6.56 10.49
C ASP A 47 19.63 5.85 9.62
N PHE A 48 20.07 4.96 8.72
CA PHE A 48 19.21 4.15 7.90
C PHE A 48 19.12 2.71 8.43
N PRO A 49 18.11 2.37 9.24
CA PRO A 49 17.91 1.02 9.73
C PRO A 49 17.31 0.14 8.62
N TRP A 50 18.14 -0.34 7.69
CA TRP A 50 17.74 -1.06 6.49
C TRP A 50 16.90 -2.31 6.78
N GLN A 51 17.22 -3.03 7.87
CA GLN A 51 16.45 -4.20 8.29
C GLN A 51 15.01 -3.84 8.68
N LYS A 52 14.84 -2.75 9.45
CA LYS A 52 13.51 -2.23 9.81
C LYS A 52 12.74 -1.79 8.56
N HIS A 53 13.40 -1.10 7.62
CA HIS A 53 12.78 -0.73 6.35
C HIS A 53 12.24 -1.94 5.60
N ILE A 54 13.03 -3.02 5.48
CA ILE A 54 12.59 -4.27 4.83
C ILE A 54 11.42 -4.92 5.58
N GLN A 55 11.52 -5.04 6.91
CA GLN A 55 10.47 -5.68 7.72
C GLN A 55 9.14 -4.93 7.62
N TRP A 56 9.15 -3.61 7.75
CA TRP A 56 7.96 -2.79 7.66
C TRP A 56 7.41 -2.73 6.23
N GLY A 57 8.28 -2.72 5.22
CA GLY A 57 7.88 -2.83 3.82
C GLY A 57 7.16 -4.13 3.50
N LYS A 58 7.64 -5.27 4.05
CA LYS A 58 6.94 -6.56 3.93
C LYS A 58 5.58 -6.55 4.62
N ARG A 59 5.49 -6.01 5.86
CA ARG A 59 4.22 -5.89 6.60
C ARG A 59 3.22 -5.05 5.82
N PHE A 60 3.64 -3.89 5.34
CA PHE A 60 2.83 -3.02 4.48
C PHE A 60 2.28 -3.79 3.28
N TYR A 61 3.15 -4.47 2.54
CA TYR A 61 2.77 -5.18 1.31
C TYR A 61 1.79 -6.32 1.58
N ILE A 62 2.02 -7.10 2.64
CA ILE A 62 1.11 -8.18 3.06
C ILE A 62 -0.26 -7.61 3.47
N LEU A 63 -0.28 -6.57 4.32
CA LEU A 63 -1.53 -5.93 4.74
C LEU A 63 -2.29 -5.32 3.56
N LEU A 64 -1.59 -4.74 2.58
CA LEU A 64 -2.20 -4.21 1.37
C LEU A 64 -2.93 -5.31 0.58
N TRP A 65 -2.30 -6.49 0.39
CA TRP A 65 -2.92 -7.63 -0.25
C TRP A 65 -4.12 -8.15 0.53
N ILE A 66 -3.98 -8.34 1.85
CA ILE A 66 -5.07 -8.78 2.73
C ILE A 66 -6.24 -7.81 2.61
N GLY A 67 -5.99 -6.50 2.70
CA GLY A 67 -7.03 -5.49 2.56
C GLY A 67 -7.73 -5.54 1.20
N CYS A 68 -6.97 -5.70 0.10
CA CYS A 68 -7.56 -5.86 -1.23
C CYS A 68 -8.44 -7.11 -1.34
N PHE A 69 -8.00 -8.26 -0.82
CA PHE A 69 -8.82 -9.48 -0.83
C PHE A 69 -10.08 -9.33 0.00
N ILE A 70 -10.01 -8.68 1.17
CA ILE A 70 -11.19 -8.38 1.99
C ILE A 70 -12.14 -7.44 1.23
N GLY A 71 -11.62 -6.41 0.55
CA GLY A 71 -12.44 -5.48 -0.22
C GLY A 71 -13.16 -6.17 -1.39
N VAL A 72 -12.44 -6.98 -2.17
CA VAL A 72 -13.03 -7.74 -3.29
C VAL A 72 -14.02 -8.79 -2.77
N GLY A 73 -13.64 -9.54 -1.72
CA GLY A 73 -14.51 -10.57 -1.14
C GLY A 73 -15.78 -10.00 -0.52
N GLY A 74 -15.66 -8.89 0.21
CA GLY A 74 -16.80 -8.18 0.80
C GLY A 74 -17.76 -7.65 -0.29
N LEU A 75 -17.21 -7.04 -1.34
CA LEU A 75 -18.02 -6.53 -2.45
C LEU A 75 -18.74 -7.68 -3.19
N PHE A 76 -18.03 -8.78 -3.44
CA PHE A 76 -18.61 -9.97 -4.05
C PHE A 76 -19.75 -10.55 -3.17
N TYR A 77 -19.55 -10.61 -1.85
CA TYR A 77 -20.58 -11.08 -0.92
C TYR A 77 -21.84 -10.19 -0.94
N MET A 78 -21.66 -8.85 -0.98
CA MET A 78 -22.77 -7.90 -0.93
C MET A 78 -23.48 -7.72 -2.28
N LYS A 79 -22.76 -7.74 -3.40
CA LYS A 79 -23.26 -7.35 -4.73
C LYS A 79 -23.25 -8.51 -5.75
N GLY A 80 -22.57 -9.62 -5.47
CA GLY A 80 -22.37 -10.72 -6.43
C GLY A 80 -21.36 -10.42 -7.54
N GLU A 81 -20.72 -9.26 -7.53
CA GLU A 81 -19.80 -8.79 -8.57
C GLU A 81 -18.53 -8.21 -7.97
N ILE A 82 -17.38 -8.32 -8.66
CA ILE A 82 -16.07 -7.95 -8.13
C ILE A 82 -15.58 -6.56 -8.54
N PHE A 83 -16.11 -5.96 -9.62
CA PHE A 83 -15.65 -4.66 -10.14
C PHE A 83 -16.71 -3.55 -10.07
N THR A 84 -17.75 -3.71 -9.28
CA THR A 84 -18.84 -2.73 -9.13
C THR A 84 -18.39 -1.39 -8.53
N SER A 85 -17.23 -1.34 -7.86
CA SER A 85 -16.65 -0.09 -7.36
C SER A 85 -15.97 0.76 -8.45
N GLY A 86 -16.06 0.35 -9.73
CA GLY A 86 -15.61 1.14 -10.87
C GLY A 86 -14.14 1.53 -10.78
N PHE A 87 -13.85 2.83 -10.91
CA PHE A 87 -12.47 3.35 -10.94
C PHE A 87 -11.66 3.00 -9.69
N HIS A 88 -12.31 2.85 -8.51
CA HIS A 88 -11.66 2.41 -7.29
C HIS A 88 -11.02 1.02 -7.46
N ALA A 89 -11.70 0.05 -8.08
CA ALA A 89 -11.15 -1.29 -8.29
C ALA A 89 -9.95 -1.27 -9.27
N TYR A 90 -10.05 -0.56 -10.38
CA TYR A 90 -8.96 -0.47 -11.36
C TYR A 90 -7.71 0.21 -10.79
N LEU A 91 -7.91 1.30 -10.03
CA LEU A 91 -6.80 1.98 -9.38
C LEU A 91 -6.13 1.10 -8.31
N ALA A 92 -6.91 0.28 -7.57
CA ALA A 92 -6.35 -0.69 -6.62
C ALA A 92 -5.43 -1.70 -7.30
N VAL A 93 -5.81 -2.23 -8.48
CA VAL A 93 -4.96 -3.13 -9.29
C VAL A 93 -3.66 -2.43 -9.69
N LEU A 94 -3.74 -1.20 -10.18
CA LEU A 94 -2.55 -0.42 -10.55
C LEU A 94 -1.62 -0.21 -9.35
N ILE A 95 -2.15 0.15 -8.18
CA ILE A 95 -1.39 0.33 -6.94
C ILE A 95 -0.68 -0.97 -6.54
N LEU A 96 -1.39 -2.10 -6.58
CA LEU A 96 -0.80 -3.42 -6.29
C LEU A 96 0.35 -3.76 -7.25
N LEU A 97 0.19 -3.50 -8.54
CA LEU A 97 1.23 -3.73 -9.54
C LEU A 97 2.47 -2.87 -9.26
N LEU A 98 2.29 -1.57 -8.99
CA LEU A 98 3.39 -0.66 -8.71
C LEU A 98 4.17 -1.08 -7.44
N PHE A 99 3.47 -1.43 -6.34
CA PHE A 99 4.14 -1.90 -5.14
C PHE A 99 4.78 -3.28 -5.32
N SER A 100 4.21 -4.17 -6.14
CA SER A 100 4.83 -5.47 -6.48
C SER A 100 6.17 -5.27 -7.20
N ILE A 101 6.22 -4.35 -8.17
CA ILE A 101 7.47 -3.93 -8.81
C ILE A 101 8.42 -3.33 -7.77
N GLY A 102 7.93 -2.42 -6.93
CA GLY A 102 8.70 -1.80 -5.86
C GLY A 102 9.33 -2.82 -4.90
N VAL A 103 8.57 -3.81 -4.45
CA VAL A 103 9.05 -4.90 -3.56
C VAL A 103 10.09 -5.77 -4.25
N THR A 104 9.89 -6.09 -5.52
CA THR A 104 10.86 -6.88 -6.32
C THR A 104 12.19 -6.14 -6.44
N LEU A 105 12.16 -4.85 -6.77
CA LEU A 105 13.35 -4.00 -6.84
C LEU A 105 14.04 -3.89 -5.48
N GLY A 106 13.26 -3.70 -4.40
CA GLY A 106 13.76 -3.66 -3.02
C GLY A 106 14.42 -4.98 -2.61
N GLY A 107 13.87 -6.12 -3.03
CA GLY A 107 14.45 -7.44 -2.83
C GLY A 107 15.83 -7.60 -3.49
N ASN A 108 15.99 -7.08 -4.71
CA ASN A 108 17.30 -7.08 -5.40
C ASN A 108 18.31 -6.16 -4.68
N LEU A 109 17.87 -4.99 -4.21
CA LEU A 109 18.71 -4.08 -3.43
C LEU A 109 19.18 -4.72 -2.13
N SER A 110 18.32 -5.45 -1.43
CA SER A 110 18.65 -6.11 -0.16
C SER A 110 19.65 -7.25 -0.29
N LYS A 111 19.73 -7.86 -1.48
CA LYS A 111 20.69 -8.94 -1.81
C LYS A 111 22.03 -8.41 -2.33
N GLY A 112 22.29 -7.12 -2.26
CA GLY A 112 23.52 -6.50 -2.76
C GLY A 112 23.62 -6.43 -4.29
N LYS A 113 22.55 -6.75 -5.02
CA LYS A 113 22.49 -6.69 -6.50
C LYS A 113 22.09 -5.30 -7.02
N GLY A 114 22.18 -4.27 -6.17
CA GLY A 114 21.64 -2.96 -6.43
C GLY A 114 22.66 -1.94 -6.93
N THR A 115 22.27 -1.20 -7.95
CA THR A 115 22.95 0.03 -8.38
C THR A 115 22.28 1.26 -7.79
N ASN A 116 22.96 2.40 -7.86
CA ASN A 116 22.37 3.69 -7.49
C ASN A 116 21.10 4.02 -8.30
N ARG A 117 21.10 3.64 -9.58
CA ARG A 117 19.96 3.81 -10.48
C ARG A 117 18.77 2.94 -10.04
N LEU A 118 19.03 1.68 -9.66
CA LEU A 118 17.98 0.79 -9.17
C LEU A 118 17.33 1.32 -7.86
N ALA A 119 18.14 1.86 -6.95
CA ALA A 119 17.64 2.47 -5.72
C ALA A 119 16.76 3.71 -6.00
N LEU A 120 17.11 4.53 -7.00
CA LEU A 120 16.31 5.67 -7.43
C LEU A 120 14.97 5.21 -8.04
N ILE A 121 15.00 4.22 -8.93
CA ILE A 121 13.79 3.67 -9.56
C ILE A 121 12.87 3.07 -8.50
N HIS A 122 13.40 2.27 -7.56
CA HIS A 122 12.64 1.74 -6.41
C HIS A 122 11.97 2.86 -5.63
N MET A 123 12.68 3.93 -5.32
CA MET A 123 12.14 5.08 -4.60
C MET A 123 11.02 5.75 -5.39
N VAL A 124 11.25 6.10 -6.65
CA VAL A 124 10.27 6.82 -7.50
C VAL A 124 8.99 6.00 -7.64
N ILE A 125 9.08 4.71 -7.97
CA ILE A 125 7.90 3.85 -8.13
C ILE A 125 7.08 3.79 -6.84
N ASN A 126 7.72 3.58 -5.67
CA ASN A 126 6.98 3.46 -4.42
C ASN A 126 6.34 4.79 -3.99
N TYR A 127 7.02 5.94 -4.14
CA TYR A 127 6.40 7.23 -3.84
C TYR A 127 5.28 7.60 -4.81
N SER A 128 5.43 7.29 -6.09
CA SER A 128 4.34 7.46 -7.06
C SER A 128 3.12 6.60 -6.70
N ALA A 129 3.36 5.33 -6.31
CA ALA A 129 2.29 4.45 -5.84
C ALA A 129 1.59 5.01 -4.58
N PHE A 130 2.32 5.65 -3.66
CA PHE A 130 1.73 6.31 -2.50
C PHE A 130 0.82 7.49 -2.87
N VAL A 131 1.16 8.26 -3.90
CA VAL A 131 0.25 9.32 -4.41
C VAL A 131 -1.07 8.69 -4.88
N PHE A 132 -1.02 7.58 -5.61
CA PHE A 132 -2.23 6.85 -6.01
C PHE A 132 -3.01 6.29 -4.81
N VAL A 133 -2.34 5.86 -3.73
CA VAL A 133 -3.02 5.45 -2.48
C VAL A 133 -3.83 6.60 -1.88
N LEU A 134 -3.33 7.83 -1.88
CA LEU A 134 -4.08 9.00 -1.38
C LEU A 134 -5.33 9.26 -2.22
N ILE A 135 -5.23 9.16 -3.55
CA ILE A 135 -6.40 9.26 -4.44
C ILE A 135 -7.38 8.11 -4.16
N GLN A 136 -6.87 6.89 -3.99
CA GLN A 136 -7.65 5.70 -3.68
C GLN A 136 -8.44 5.83 -2.38
N MET A 137 -7.84 6.43 -1.34
CA MET A 137 -8.53 6.71 -0.08
C MET A 137 -9.74 7.64 -0.30
N GLY A 138 -9.56 8.72 -1.06
CA GLY A 138 -10.65 9.63 -1.42
C GLY A 138 -11.78 8.90 -2.14
N LEU A 139 -11.45 8.09 -3.14
CA LEU A 139 -12.44 7.28 -3.86
C LEU A 139 -13.13 6.25 -2.96
N GLY A 140 -12.40 5.65 -2.00
CA GLY A 140 -12.96 4.72 -1.03
C GLY A 140 -13.97 5.39 -0.10
N VAL A 141 -13.66 6.60 0.38
CA VAL A 141 -14.61 7.38 1.21
C VAL A 141 -15.85 7.74 0.41
N ILE A 142 -15.70 8.21 -0.83
CA ILE A 142 -16.84 8.51 -1.72
C ILE A 142 -17.69 7.23 -1.91
N PHE A 143 -17.06 6.11 -2.24
CA PHE A 143 -17.78 4.85 -2.41
C PHE A 143 -18.55 4.45 -1.14
N LEU A 144 -17.91 4.53 0.02
CA LEU A 144 -18.54 4.21 1.31
C LEU A 144 -19.76 5.12 1.59
N THR A 145 -19.68 6.42 1.26
CA THR A 145 -20.73 7.41 1.53
C THR A 145 -21.96 7.23 0.63
N PHE A 146 -21.77 6.78 -0.62
CA PHE A 146 -22.88 6.69 -1.58
C PHE A 146 -23.46 5.29 -1.74
N PHE A 147 -22.78 4.24 -1.24
CA PHE A 147 -23.19 2.85 -1.45
C PHE A 147 -23.48 2.06 -0.16
N LEU A 148 -23.28 2.67 1.01
CA LEU A 148 -23.73 2.19 2.33
C LEU A 148 -24.80 3.10 2.91
#